data_8577d091a68c11c4b92f761ea8c63c2c
#
_entry.id   8577d091a68c11c4b92f761ea8c63c2c
#
_cell.length_a   1.000
_cell.length_b   1.000
_cell.length_c   1.000
_cell.angle_alpha   90.00
_cell.angle_beta   90.00
_cell.angle_gamma   90.00
#
_symmetry.space_group_name_H-M   'P 1'
#
loop_
_entity.id
_entity.type
_entity.pdbx_description
1 polymer ?
#
loop_
_entity_poly.entity_id
_entity_poly.type
_entity_poly.pdbx_seq_one_letter_code
_entity_poly.pdbx_strand_id
1 'polypeptide(L)'
;MTTSIEELLGLPPPTANRRPENNHQISFSLLFFSDVRKDVTDKQKYEFVREITVFADRAGFAAIYIPERHFYEFGSIFANSAVMAAYLIPQTRRIRFRTAGISLPLHHPAEIVEWWAMNDILSDGRVDLGFGSGWSKPDFIYAPEKYTDRRKICSEWIPLVQKLWRGETVTFPGPDGELVPIVVYPRPLQPELKVWLLVTKSDDGFRYAGRQGYNIFTMLYGNNFEDMGKKIALYRQGRAEGGHDPQSGIVTLMLHTLVHNSRNLVHQAIESPFREYIKSSLDAHIQVLTERSVTNEGVSDREKAKILDYAYQRYVKTAAMFGTVDDARKVVDEAIAIGVNEIACLVDFGVDYTVVKESLSYLEELISHYLPAVD
;
A
#
# COMPACT_ATOMS: atom_id res chain seq x y z
N MET A 1 48.01 15.95 -27.50
CA MET A 1 47.29 15.97 -26.19
C MET A 1 46.59 17.30 -26.14
N THR A 2 45.28 17.31 -26.30
CA THR A 2 44.47 18.54 -26.27
C THR A 2 43.98 18.71 -24.83
N THR A 3 44.57 19.69 -24.16
CA THR A 3 44.15 20.13 -22.79
C THR A 3 42.70 20.60 -22.87
N SER A 4 41.84 20.16 -21.94
CA SER A 4 40.44 20.57 -21.92
C SER A 4 40.32 22.04 -21.51
N ILE A 5 39.21 22.70 -21.87
CA ILE A 5 38.95 24.12 -21.55
C ILE A 5 38.87 24.31 -20.05
N GLU A 6 38.35 23.31 -19.33
CA GLU A 6 38.23 23.30 -17.87
C GLU A 6 39.61 23.32 -17.18
N GLU A 7 40.57 22.55 -17.68
CA GLU A 7 41.93 22.56 -17.21
C GLU A 7 42.63 23.93 -17.43
N LEU A 8 42.34 24.57 -18.56
CA LEU A 8 42.87 25.90 -18.89
C LEU A 8 42.33 27.01 -17.99
N LEU A 9 41.11 26.86 -17.48
CA LEU A 9 40.43 27.83 -16.63
C LEU A 9 40.60 27.55 -15.13
N GLY A 10 41.32 26.47 -14.74
CA GLY A 10 41.49 26.09 -13.34
C GLY A 10 40.19 25.74 -12.63
N LEU A 11 39.14 25.37 -13.41
CA LEU A 11 37.87 24.94 -12.86
C LEU A 11 37.98 23.48 -12.44
N PRO A 12 37.37 23.08 -11.30
CA PRO A 12 37.28 21.67 -10.97
C PRO A 12 36.53 20.96 -12.10
N PRO A 13 36.92 19.73 -12.46
CA PRO A 13 36.23 18.96 -13.48
C PRO A 13 34.75 18.93 -13.14
N PRO A 14 33.84 19.00 -14.13
CA PRO A 14 32.43 18.87 -13.87
C PRO A 14 32.26 17.60 -13.03
N THR A 15 31.80 17.78 -11.82
CA THR A 15 31.39 16.64 -10.99
C THR A 15 30.36 15.91 -11.83
N ALA A 16 30.82 14.82 -12.48
CA ALA A 16 29.89 13.87 -13.01
C ALA A 16 28.85 13.69 -11.93
N ASN A 17 27.56 13.94 -12.24
CA ASN A 17 26.46 13.61 -11.36
C ASN A 17 26.66 12.13 -11.02
N ARG A 18 27.48 11.85 -10.00
CA ARG A 18 27.49 10.56 -9.35
C ARG A 18 26.08 10.47 -8.79
N ARG A 19 25.23 9.69 -9.50
CA ARG A 19 24.09 9.08 -8.85
C ARG A 19 24.64 8.62 -7.49
N PRO A 20 24.00 8.97 -6.37
CA PRO A 20 24.42 8.38 -5.11
C PRO A 20 24.44 6.88 -5.36
N GLU A 21 25.55 6.23 -5.06
CA GLU A 21 25.68 4.77 -5.01
C GLU A 21 24.85 4.28 -3.80
N ASN A 22 23.58 4.63 -3.77
CA ASN A 22 22.60 4.00 -2.94
C ASN A 22 22.16 2.76 -3.69
N ASN A 23 22.74 1.65 -3.29
CA ASN A 23 22.39 0.29 -3.70
C ASN A 23 20.96 -0.09 -3.24
N HIS A 24 20.05 0.86 -3.17
CA HIS A 24 18.64 0.67 -2.83
C HIS A 24 17.85 0.50 -4.13
N GLN A 25 17.85 -0.74 -4.57
CA GLN A 25 17.01 -1.23 -5.64
C GLN A 25 15.54 -1.01 -5.24
N ILE A 26 14.81 -0.20 -6.03
CA ILE A 26 13.38 -0.03 -5.83
C ILE A 26 12.66 -1.27 -6.35
N SER A 27 11.66 -1.74 -5.61
CA SER A 27 10.76 -2.82 -6.02
C SER A 27 9.37 -2.29 -6.39
N PHE A 28 8.63 -3.08 -7.13
CA PHE A 28 7.26 -2.77 -7.53
C PHE A 28 6.32 -3.87 -7.05
N SER A 29 5.16 -3.47 -6.57
CA SER A 29 4.06 -4.34 -6.18
C SER A 29 2.77 -3.85 -6.80
N LEU A 30 1.77 -4.70 -6.89
CA LEU A 30 0.43 -4.29 -7.28
C LEU A 30 -0.45 -4.10 -6.05
N LEU A 31 -1.42 -3.21 -6.18
CA LEU A 31 -2.43 -2.95 -5.18
C LEU A 31 -3.79 -2.94 -5.84
N PHE A 32 -4.77 -3.51 -5.15
CA PHE A 32 -6.17 -3.50 -5.55
C PHE A 32 -7.01 -2.74 -4.52
N PHE A 33 -7.98 -1.96 -5.00
CA PHE A 33 -8.97 -1.30 -4.15
C PHE A 33 -10.41 -1.63 -4.53
N SER A 34 -10.63 -2.28 -5.67
CA SER A 34 -11.93 -2.52 -6.30
C SER A 34 -12.68 -1.21 -6.58
N ASP A 35 -12.73 -0.88 -7.83
CA ASP A 35 -13.53 0.24 -8.32
C ASP A 35 -15.05 0.00 -8.15
N VAL A 36 -15.81 1.08 -8.33
CA VAL A 36 -17.29 1.06 -8.30
C VAL A 36 -17.90 0.84 -9.68
N ARG A 37 -17.21 0.20 -10.62
CA ARG A 37 -17.71 -0.07 -11.97
C ARG A 37 -19.01 -0.87 -11.92
N LYS A 38 -20.03 -0.36 -12.60
CA LYS A 38 -21.38 -0.96 -12.67
C LYS A 38 -21.59 -1.78 -13.95
N ASP A 39 -20.68 -1.65 -14.91
CA ASP A 39 -20.70 -2.34 -16.20
C ASP A 39 -20.06 -3.73 -16.17
N VAL A 40 -19.45 -4.11 -15.04
CA VAL A 40 -18.84 -5.42 -14.81
C VAL A 40 -19.43 -6.08 -13.57
N THR A 41 -19.56 -7.40 -13.63
CA THR A 41 -20.02 -8.22 -12.50
C THR A 41 -18.89 -8.43 -11.48
N ASP A 42 -19.25 -8.74 -10.23
CA ASP A 42 -18.24 -9.07 -9.20
C ASP A 42 -17.39 -10.28 -9.60
N LYS A 43 -17.96 -11.27 -10.30
CA LYS A 43 -17.20 -12.39 -10.86
C LYS A 43 -16.10 -11.91 -11.81
N GLN A 44 -16.41 -10.96 -12.70
CA GLN A 44 -15.44 -10.39 -13.63
C GLN A 44 -14.35 -9.59 -12.88
N LYS A 45 -14.70 -8.91 -11.78
CA LYS A 45 -13.71 -8.24 -10.91
C LYS A 45 -12.75 -9.24 -10.28
N TYR A 46 -13.23 -10.37 -9.75
CA TYR A 46 -12.38 -11.45 -9.24
C TYR A 46 -11.48 -12.07 -10.32
N GLU A 47 -12.03 -12.29 -11.53
CA GLU A 47 -11.26 -12.79 -12.67
C GLU A 47 -10.16 -11.80 -13.07
N PHE A 48 -10.46 -10.50 -13.09
CA PHE A 48 -9.48 -9.45 -13.35
C PHE A 48 -8.35 -9.47 -12.31
N VAL A 49 -8.67 -9.47 -11.01
CA VAL A 49 -7.67 -9.55 -9.94
C VAL A 49 -6.78 -10.78 -10.11
N ARG A 50 -7.36 -11.94 -10.45
CA ARG A 50 -6.62 -13.18 -10.71
C ARG A 50 -5.65 -13.03 -11.90
N GLU A 51 -6.13 -12.52 -13.03
CA GLU A 51 -5.32 -12.38 -14.24
C GLU A 51 -4.14 -11.42 -14.03
N ILE A 52 -4.40 -10.27 -13.40
CA ILE A 52 -3.36 -9.29 -13.07
C ILE A 52 -2.35 -9.87 -12.07
N THR A 53 -2.79 -10.64 -11.09
CA THR A 53 -1.90 -11.31 -10.12
C THR A 53 -1.00 -12.33 -10.79
N VAL A 54 -1.54 -13.15 -11.71
CA VAL A 54 -0.74 -14.14 -12.47
C VAL A 54 0.26 -13.45 -13.38
N PHE A 55 -0.11 -12.34 -14.00
CA PHE A 55 0.83 -11.52 -14.75
C PHE A 55 1.96 -11.01 -13.84
N ALA A 56 1.63 -10.40 -12.72
CA ALA A 56 2.59 -9.83 -11.77
C ALA A 56 3.59 -10.86 -11.24
N ASP A 57 3.13 -12.11 -10.99
CA ASP A 57 3.98 -13.23 -10.59
C ASP A 57 5.08 -13.54 -11.62
N ARG A 58 4.78 -13.36 -12.93
CA ARG A 58 5.71 -13.60 -14.03
C ARG A 58 6.61 -12.40 -14.31
N ALA A 59 6.06 -11.20 -14.21
CA ALA A 59 6.73 -9.94 -14.57
C ALA A 59 7.69 -9.41 -13.49
N GLY A 60 7.89 -10.14 -12.38
CA GLY A 60 8.88 -9.78 -11.37
C GLY A 60 8.39 -8.77 -10.33
N PHE A 61 7.09 -8.59 -10.17
CA PHE A 61 6.55 -7.81 -9.05
C PHE A 61 6.86 -8.50 -7.71
N ALA A 62 7.16 -7.70 -6.69
CA ALA A 62 7.52 -8.19 -5.37
C ALA A 62 6.32 -8.77 -4.61
N ALA A 63 5.17 -8.11 -4.69
CA ALA A 63 3.96 -8.51 -3.98
C ALA A 63 2.68 -8.03 -4.65
N ILE A 64 1.56 -8.58 -4.20
CA ILE A 64 0.25 -7.95 -4.32
C ILE A 64 -0.21 -7.51 -2.93
N TYR A 65 -0.83 -6.33 -2.86
CA TYR A 65 -1.46 -5.80 -1.67
C TYR A 65 -2.98 -5.98 -1.76
N ILE A 66 -3.55 -6.69 -0.82
CA ILE A 66 -4.98 -7.01 -0.74
C ILE A 66 -5.57 -6.20 0.41
N PRO A 67 -6.54 -5.31 0.15
CA PRO A 67 -7.20 -4.53 1.20
C PRO A 67 -8.23 -5.38 1.96
N GLU A 68 -8.74 -4.79 3.05
CA GLU A 68 -9.92 -5.23 3.76
C GLU A 68 -10.94 -4.08 3.76
N ARG A 69 -12.16 -4.35 3.27
CA ARG A 69 -13.24 -3.37 3.13
C ARG A 69 -14.58 -3.98 3.49
N HIS A 70 -15.39 -3.23 4.24
CA HIS A 70 -16.70 -3.67 4.70
C HIS A 70 -17.77 -2.64 4.36
N PHE A 71 -18.96 -3.09 3.97
CA PHE A 71 -20.21 -2.32 3.88
C PHE A 71 -20.23 -1.13 2.89
N TYR A 72 -19.30 -1.06 1.95
CA TYR A 72 -19.27 -0.06 0.88
C TYR A 72 -19.18 -0.73 -0.48
N GLU A 73 -19.76 -0.11 -1.51
CA GLU A 73 -19.54 -0.54 -2.91
C GLU A 73 -18.06 -0.41 -3.28
N PHE A 74 -17.42 0.67 -2.83
CA PHE A 74 -16.00 0.91 -2.98
C PHE A 74 -15.17 -0.11 -2.20
N GLY A 75 -14.47 -0.97 -2.92
CA GLY A 75 -13.71 -2.07 -2.33
C GLY A 75 -14.52 -3.32 -2.01
N SER A 76 -15.77 -3.40 -2.49
CA SER A 76 -16.76 -4.42 -2.09
C SER A 76 -16.32 -5.87 -2.21
N ILE A 77 -15.45 -6.20 -3.17
CA ILE A 77 -14.99 -7.59 -3.38
C ILE A 77 -13.91 -8.05 -2.39
N PHE A 78 -13.39 -7.16 -1.53
CA PHE A 78 -12.29 -7.43 -0.61
C PHE A 78 -12.75 -7.49 0.86
N ALA A 79 -13.85 -8.17 1.13
CA ALA A 79 -14.36 -8.30 2.50
C ALA A 79 -13.43 -9.09 3.44
N ASN A 80 -12.64 -10.03 2.89
CA ASN A 80 -11.66 -10.80 3.66
C ASN A 80 -10.40 -11.03 2.81
N SER A 81 -9.30 -10.42 3.22
CA SER A 81 -8.02 -10.49 2.51
C SER A 81 -7.37 -11.89 2.56
N ALA A 82 -7.61 -12.67 3.62
CA ALA A 82 -7.07 -14.02 3.72
C ALA A 82 -7.77 -14.99 2.77
N VAL A 83 -9.08 -14.87 2.60
CA VAL A 83 -9.85 -15.66 1.61
C VAL A 83 -9.41 -15.33 0.19
N MET A 84 -9.21 -14.03 -0.12
CA MET A 84 -8.70 -13.61 -1.41
C MET A 84 -7.29 -14.17 -1.67
N ALA A 85 -6.40 -14.11 -0.70
CA ALA A 85 -5.07 -14.70 -0.81
C ALA A 85 -5.13 -16.21 -1.08
N ALA A 86 -5.96 -16.95 -0.35
CA ALA A 86 -6.16 -18.38 -0.56
C ALA A 86 -6.63 -18.74 -1.98
N TYR A 87 -7.46 -17.87 -2.59
CA TYR A 87 -7.90 -18.03 -3.98
C TYR A 87 -6.76 -17.82 -5.00
N LEU A 88 -5.83 -16.90 -4.71
CA LEU A 88 -4.76 -16.50 -5.63
C LEU A 88 -3.47 -17.32 -5.48
N ILE A 89 -3.17 -17.81 -4.28
CA ILE A 89 -1.96 -18.57 -3.95
C ILE A 89 -1.71 -19.74 -4.91
N PRO A 90 -2.68 -20.63 -5.20
CA PRO A 90 -2.45 -21.80 -6.05
C PRO A 90 -2.08 -21.46 -7.50
N GLN A 91 -2.29 -20.22 -7.92
CA GLN A 91 -2.09 -19.75 -9.29
C GLN A 91 -0.76 -19.03 -9.50
N THR A 92 0.03 -18.88 -8.42
CA THR A 92 1.29 -18.12 -8.39
C THR A 92 2.40 -18.93 -7.74
N ARG A 93 3.67 -18.53 -7.97
CA ARG A 93 4.83 -19.24 -7.47
C ARG A 93 5.87 -18.37 -6.75
N ARG A 94 5.91 -17.07 -7.04
CA ARG A 94 6.96 -16.15 -6.56
C ARG A 94 6.44 -14.95 -5.82
N ILE A 95 5.34 -14.37 -6.31
CA ILE A 95 4.79 -13.13 -5.76
C ILE A 95 4.34 -13.32 -4.30
N ARG A 96 4.62 -12.33 -3.46
CA ARG A 96 4.22 -12.32 -2.06
C ARG A 96 2.81 -11.77 -1.90
N PHE A 97 2.12 -12.20 -0.86
CA PHE A 97 0.78 -11.77 -0.49
C PHE A 97 0.87 -10.85 0.72
N ARG A 98 0.50 -9.58 0.54
CA ARG A 98 0.49 -8.57 1.60
C ARG A 98 -0.89 -7.99 1.79
N THR A 99 -1.19 -7.56 3.00
CA THR A 99 -2.44 -6.86 3.27
C THR A 99 -2.22 -5.35 3.28
N ALA A 100 -3.22 -4.59 2.73
CA ALA A 100 -3.16 -3.13 2.60
C ALA A 100 -4.25 -2.39 3.41
N GLY A 101 -4.61 -2.72 4.60
CA GLY A 101 -4.15 -3.56 5.69
C GLY A 101 -5.36 -4.12 6.43
N ILE A 102 -5.08 -5.09 7.26
CA ILE A 102 -6.08 -5.64 8.18
C ILE A 102 -6.45 -4.56 9.20
N SER A 103 -7.75 -4.31 9.38
CA SER A 103 -8.27 -3.46 10.45
C SER A 103 -8.23 -4.25 11.77
N LEU A 104 -7.04 -4.39 12.34
CA LEU A 104 -6.75 -5.34 13.42
C LEU A 104 -7.75 -5.30 14.60
N PRO A 105 -8.25 -4.13 15.06
CA PRO A 105 -9.24 -4.10 16.14
C PRO A 105 -10.60 -4.77 15.84
N LEU A 106 -10.91 -5.02 14.56
CA LEU A 106 -12.16 -5.74 14.19
C LEU A 106 -12.06 -7.25 14.44
N HIS A 107 -10.85 -7.78 14.58
CA HIS A 107 -10.55 -9.20 14.67
C HIS A 107 -9.97 -9.57 16.03
N HIS A 108 -9.81 -10.87 16.27
CA HIS A 108 -9.01 -11.37 17.38
C HIS A 108 -7.60 -11.72 16.88
N PRO A 109 -6.52 -11.40 17.61
CA PRO A 109 -5.14 -11.70 17.18
C PRO A 109 -4.91 -13.18 16.82
N ALA A 110 -5.51 -14.11 17.54
CA ALA A 110 -5.40 -15.55 17.27
C ALA A 110 -6.05 -15.91 15.94
N GLU A 111 -7.25 -15.40 15.65
CA GLU A 111 -7.97 -15.62 14.39
C GLU A 111 -7.13 -15.19 13.18
N ILE A 112 -6.50 -13.99 13.25
CA ILE A 112 -5.63 -13.51 12.20
C ILE A 112 -4.45 -14.46 11.97
N VAL A 113 -3.84 -14.97 13.03
CA VAL A 113 -2.71 -15.90 12.90
C VAL A 113 -3.16 -17.24 12.33
N GLU A 114 -4.32 -17.78 12.73
CA GLU A 114 -4.87 -19.01 12.16
C GLU A 114 -5.06 -18.90 10.65
N TRP A 115 -5.74 -17.86 10.18
CA TRP A 115 -6.00 -17.65 8.75
C TRP A 115 -4.73 -17.48 7.92
N TRP A 116 -3.81 -16.69 8.45
CA TRP A 116 -2.61 -16.34 7.70
C TRP A 116 -1.49 -17.38 7.82
N ALA A 117 -1.46 -18.16 8.89
CA ALA A 117 -0.59 -19.35 8.98
C ALA A 117 -0.96 -20.40 7.92
N MET A 118 -2.26 -20.62 7.69
CA MET A 118 -2.72 -21.47 6.59
C MET A 118 -2.24 -20.94 5.24
N ASN A 119 -2.42 -19.65 4.97
CA ASN A 119 -1.96 -19.02 3.74
C ASN A 119 -0.43 -19.04 3.59
N ASP A 120 0.30 -18.94 4.69
CA ASP A 120 1.76 -19.02 4.69
C ASP A 120 2.22 -20.39 4.26
N ILE A 121 1.62 -21.46 4.81
CA ILE A 121 1.89 -22.84 4.43
C ILE A 121 1.54 -23.10 2.97
N LEU A 122 0.33 -22.68 2.54
CA LEU A 122 -0.15 -22.89 1.18
C LEU A 122 0.65 -22.14 0.12
N SER A 123 1.31 -21.05 0.51
CA SER A 123 2.13 -20.21 -0.37
C SER A 123 3.62 -20.50 -0.33
N ASP A 124 4.08 -21.49 0.46
CA ASP A 124 5.52 -21.72 0.71
C ASP A 124 6.21 -20.47 1.31
N GLY A 125 5.61 -19.87 2.34
CA GLY A 125 6.21 -18.76 3.11
C GLY A 125 6.16 -17.39 2.39
N ARG A 126 5.15 -17.12 1.58
CA ARG A 126 5.03 -15.87 0.81
C ARG A 126 4.03 -14.87 1.40
N VAL A 127 3.81 -14.89 2.70
CA VAL A 127 2.88 -13.99 3.41
C VAL A 127 3.63 -12.90 4.15
N ASP A 128 3.12 -11.68 4.09
CA ASP A 128 3.50 -10.53 4.90
C ASP A 128 2.22 -9.78 5.33
N LEU A 129 2.14 -9.24 6.54
CA LEU A 129 0.91 -8.60 6.99
C LEU A 129 1.07 -7.10 7.22
N GLY A 130 0.15 -6.33 6.65
CA GLY A 130 -0.04 -4.92 6.92
C GLY A 130 -1.23 -4.71 7.85
N PHE A 131 -1.06 -3.85 8.84
CA PHE A 131 -2.08 -3.55 9.84
C PHE A 131 -2.45 -2.08 9.84
N GLY A 132 -3.74 -1.82 10.04
CA GLY A 132 -4.32 -0.52 10.30
C GLY A 132 -5.24 -0.56 11.52
N SER A 133 -5.54 0.61 12.06
CA SER A 133 -6.45 0.73 13.20
C SER A 133 -7.94 0.74 12.82
N GLY A 134 -8.26 0.65 11.53
CA GLY A 134 -9.61 0.91 11.03
C GLY A 134 -9.94 2.42 10.98
N TRP A 135 -10.60 2.85 9.93
CA TRP A 135 -10.94 4.26 9.71
C TRP A 135 -12.45 4.52 9.67
N SER A 136 -13.20 3.55 9.20
CA SER A 136 -14.65 3.62 8.99
C SER A 136 -15.40 3.17 10.23
N LYS A 137 -16.30 4.02 10.72
CA LYS A 137 -17.09 3.71 11.91
C LYS A 137 -18.11 2.57 11.67
N PRO A 138 -18.80 2.50 10.53
CA PRO A 138 -19.66 1.35 10.20
C PRO A 138 -19.00 -0.02 10.27
N ASP A 139 -17.69 -0.11 9.96
CA ASP A 139 -16.97 -1.39 10.03
C ASP A 139 -16.95 -1.94 11.47
N PHE A 140 -17.00 -1.05 12.45
CA PHE A 140 -16.97 -1.41 13.87
C PHE A 140 -18.28 -2.00 14.42
N ILE A 141 -19.26 -2.31 13.57
CA ILE A 141 -20.38 -3.19 14.01
C ILE A 141 -19.88 -4.58 14.42
N TYR A 142 -18.71 -5.00 13.94
CA TYR A 142 -18.04 -6.24 14.36
C TYR A 142 -17.42 -6.15 15.76
N ALA A 143 -17.07 -4.93 16.25
CA ALA A 143 -16.43 -4.70 17.52
C ALA A 143 -16.70 -3.25 18.01
N PRO A 144 -17.97 -2.91 18.35
CA PRO A 144 -18.37 -1.53 18.65
C PRO A 144 -17.60 -0.93 19.82
N GLU A 145 -17.30 -1.74 20.82
CA GLU A 145 -16.58 -1.34 22.03
C GLU A 145 -15.13 -0.91 21.78
N LYS A 146 -14.54 -1.33 20.65
CA LYS A 146 -13.13 -1.06 20.34
C LYS A 146 -12.92 0.22 19.52
N TYR A 147 -13.97 0.84 18.99
CA TYR A 147 -13.83 1.99 18.07
C TYR A 147 -13.04 3.15 18.65
N THR A 148 -13.31 3.52 19.89
CA THR A 148 -12.66 4.67 20.56
C THR A 148 -11.15 4.43 20.71
N ASP A 149 -10.77 3.25 21.18
CA ASP A 149 -9.39 2.89 21.50
C ASP A 149 -8.67 2.16 20.37
N ARG A 150 -9.25 2.11 19.16
CA ARG A 150 -8.77 1.31 18.05
C ARG A 150 -7.28 1.49 17.69
N ARG A 151 -6.74 2.72 17.86
CA ARG A 151 -5.31 2.99 17.58
C ARG A 151 -4.42 2.34 18.64
N LYS A 152 -4.81 2.46 19.91
CA LYS A 152 -4.12 1.84 21.04
C LYS A 152 -4.18 0.32 20.90
N ILE A 153 -5.38 -0.23 20.69
CA ILE A 153 -5.60 -1.67 20.48
C ILE A 153 -4.73 -2.19 19.33
N CYS A 154 -4.72 -1.52 18.19
CA CYS A 154 -3.88 -1.92 17.05
C CYS A 154 -2.40 -1.99 17.44
N SER A 155 -1.87 -0.97 18.14
CA SER A 155 -0.47 -0.94 18.57
C SER A 155 -0.12 -2.01 19.61
N GLU A 156 -1.05 -2.35 20.51
CA GLU A 156 -0.86 -3.40 21.52
C GLU A 156 -1.00 -4.81 20.94
N TRP A 157 -1.82 -4.99 19.90
CA TRP A 157 -2.13 -6.30 19.35
C TRP A 157 -1.16 -6.78 18.28
N ILE A 158 -0.50 -5.90 17.53
CA ILE A 158 0.53 -6.31 16.57
C ILE A 158 1.62 -7.18 17.24
N PRO A 159 2.19 -6.81 18.41
CA PRO A 159 3.13 -7.68 19.12
C PRO A 159 2.53 -9.04 19.55
N LEU A 160 1.23 -9.11 19.88
CA LEU A 160 0.57 -10.37 20.21
C LEU A 160 0.45 -11.28 18.98
N VAL A 161 0.09 -10.70 17.81
CA VAL A 161 0.08 -11.43 16.53
C VAL A 161 1.47 -12.00 16.24
N GLN A 162 2.54 -11.22 16.42
CA GLN A 162 3.91 -11.67 16.20
C GLN A 162 4.32 -12.80 17.17
N LYS A 163 3.94 -12.72 18.45
CA LYS A 163 4.18 -13.80 19.44
C LYS A 163 3.45 -15.08 19.05
N LEU A 164 2.18 -14.99 18.74
CA LEU A 164 1.37 -16.14 18.30
C LEU A 164 1.94 -16.76 17.01
N TRP A 165 2.41 -15.94 16.07
CA TRP A 165 3.06 -16.38 14.84
C TRP A 165 4.31 -17.23 15.13
N ARG A 166 5.16 -16.79 16.08
CA ARG A 166 6.33 -17.56 16.51
C ARG A 166 5.98 -18.80 17.34
N GLY A 167 4.70 -18.95 17.75
CA GLY A 167 4.21 -20.05 18.58
C GLY A 167 4.44 -19.89 20.06
N GLU A 168 4.64 -18.68 20.46
CA GLU A 168 4.65 -18.37 21.87
C GLU A 168 3.23 -18.48 22.44
N THR A 169 3.14 -18.85 23.71
CA THR A 169 1.88 -18.85 24.43
C THR A 169 1.49 -17.42 24.76
N VAL A 170 0.26 -17.04 24.40
CA VAL A 170 -0.33 -15.75 24.74
C VAL A 170 -1.62 -16.01 25.51
N THR A 171 -1.86 -15.22 26.56
CA THR A 171 -3.00 -15.38 27.45
C THR A 171 -4.07 -14.35 27.13
N PHE A 172 -5.30 -14.80 26.98
CA PHE A 172 -6.47 -13.94 26.72
C PHE A 172 -7.57 -14.19 27.77
N PRO A 173 -8.46 -13.20 28.00
CA PRO A 173 -9.65 -13.43 28.83
C PRO A 173 -10.57 -14.49 28.20
N GLY A 174 -10.94 -15.49 28.97
CA GLY A 174 -11.94 -16.49 28.62
C GLY A 174 -13.37 -16.05 28.96
N PRO A 175 -14.38 -16.92 28.70
CA PRO A 175 -15.79 -16.60 28.87
C PRO A 175 -16.17 -16.18 30.28
N ASP A 176 -15.54 -16.76 31.29
CA ASP A 176 -15.82 -16.51 32.73
C ASP A 176 -14.85 -15.50 33.34
N GLY A 177 -14.09 -14.77 32.49
CA GLY A 177 -13.10 -13.79 32.93
C GLY A 177 -11.77 -14.39 33.40
N GLU A 178 -11.62 -15.70 33.41
CA GLU A 178 -10.36 -16.40 33.65
C GLU A 178 -9.37 -16.15 32.49
N LEU A 179 -8.10 -16.20 32.78
CA LEU A 179 -7.05 -16.04 31.79
C LEU A 179 -6.71 -17.40 31.16
N VAL A 180 -6.95 -17.53 29.85
CA VAL A 180 -6.73 -18.74 29.07
C VAL A 180 -5.44 -18.61 28.25
N PRO A 181 -4.38 -19.42 28.49
CA PRO A 181 -3.20 -19.48 27.67
C PRO A 181 -3.49 -20.25 26.38
N ILE A 182 -3.17 -19.67 25.22
CA ILE A 182 -3.34 -20.30 23.91
C ILE A 182 -2.05 -20.34 23.13
N VAL A 183 -1.94 -21.33 22.26
CA VAL A 183 -0.96 -21.45 21.17
C VAL A 183 -1.74 -21.71 19.89
N VAL A 184 -1.40 -21.02 18.81
CA VAL A 184 -2.13 -21.11 17.55
C VAL A 184 -1.59 -22.23 16.65
N TYR A 185 -2.48 -22.93 15.97
CA TYR A 185 -2.23 -23.92 14.94
C TYR A 185 -3.12 -23.68 13.71
N PRO A 186 -2.66 -24.02 12.46
CA PRO A 186 -1.36 -24.60 12.17
C PRO A 186 -0.20 -23.61 12.42
N ARG A 187 1.03 -24.12 12.46
CA ARG A 187 2.23 -23.29 12.59
C ARG A 187 2.63 -22.76 11.21
N PRO A 188 2.89 -21.44 11.04
CA PRO A 188 3.39 -20.91 9.80
C PRO A 188 4.77 -21.47 9.44
N LEU A 189 5.15 -21.46 8.17
CA LEU A 189 6.48 -21.84 7.70
C LEU A 189 7.53 -20.77 8.02
N GLN A 190 7.15 -19.50 7.90
CA GLN A 190 8.05 -18.39 8.24
C GLN A 190 8.22 -18.30 9.76
N PRO A 191 9.46 -18.27 10.29
CA PRO A 191 9.68 -18.17 11.74
C PRO A 191 9.27 -16.80 12.29
N GLU A 192 9.36 -15.74 11.47
CA GLU A 192 9.04 -14.38 11.83
C GLU A 192 8.06 -13.76 10.83
N LEU A 193 7.07 -13.05 11.34
CA LEU A 193 6.13 -12.29 10.52
C LEU A 193 6.70 -10.91 10.19
N LYS A 194 6.85 -10.62 8.91
CA LYS A 194 7.15 -9.25 8.44
C LYS A 194 5.89 -8.41 8.52
N VAL A 195 5.99 -7.28 9.22
CA VAL A 195 4.88 -6.37 9.49
C VAL A 195 5.03 -5.09 8.69
N TRP A 196 3.93 -4.65 8.08
CA TRP A 196 3.74 -3.29 7.55
C TRP A 196 2.75 -2.53 8.43
N LEU A 197 3.08 -1.31 8.82
CA LEU A 197 2.12 -0.40 9.45
C LEU A 197 1.58 0.57 8.42
N LEU A 198 0.26 0.67 8.32
CA LEU A 198 -0.39 1.66 7.47
C LEU A 198 -0.37 3.02 8.16
N VAL A 199 0.37 3.97 7.60
CA VAL A 199 0.51 5.32 8.14
C VAL A 199 0.57 6.34 7.00
N THR A 200 -0.18 7.45 7.10
CA THR A 200 -0.24 8.48 6.05
C THR A 200 0.05 9.89 6.53
N LYS A 201 -0.48 10.29 7.69
CA LYS A 201 -0.44 11.68 8.17
C LYS A 201 0.35 11.87 9.46
N SER A 202 0.26 10.91 10.38
CA SER A 202 0.78 11.06 11.75
C SER A 202 2.29 10.93 11.80
N ASP A 203 3.00 12.02 12.15
CA ASP A 203 4.44 12.01 12.37
C ASP A 203 4.85 11.02 13.47
N ASP A 204 4.06 10.97 14.56
CA ASP A 204 4.24 9.97 15.63
C ASP A 204 4.05 8.54 15.12
N GLY A 205 3.12 8.33 14.16
CA GLY A 205 2.90 7.02 13.54
C GLY A 205 4.12 6.55 12.73
N PHE A 206 4.75 7.44 11.97
CA PHE A 206 5.99 7.14 11.23
C PHE A 206 7.13 6.79 12.20
N ARG A 207 7.33 7.62 13.23
CA ARG A 207 8.35 7.37 14.24
C ARG A 207 8.09 6.08 15.02
N TYR A 208 6.84 5.81 15.40
CA TYR A 208 6.44 4.59 16.07
C TYR A 208 6.74 3.34 15.23
N ALA A 209 6.35 3.34 13.94
CA ALA A 209 6.66 2.22 13.03
C ALA A 209 8.17 1.94 12.97
N GLY A 210 8.98 3.01 12.91
CA GLY A 210 10.44 2.89 12.95
C GLY A 210 10.95 2.25 14.23
N ARG A 211 10.51 2.71 15.41
CA ARG A 211 10.92 2.19 16.72
C ARG A 211 10.58 0.70 16.89
N GLN A 212 9.46 0.26 16.32
CA GLN A 212 9.04 -1.14 16.37
C GLN A 212 9.74 -2.02 15.33
N GLY A 213 10.56 -1.44 14.43
CA GLY A 213 11.20 -2.18 13.34
C GLY A 213 10.25 -2.58 12.21
N TYR A 214 9.02 -2.07 12.19
CA TYR A 214 8.04 -2.36 11.15
C TYR A 214 8.40 -1.69 9.83
N ASN A 215 7.98 -2.28 8.72
CA ASN A 215 7.90 -1.60 7.43
C ASN A 215 6.71 -0.64 7.42
N ILE A 216 6.67 0.29 6.47
CA ILE A 216 5.53 1.20 6.34
C ILE A 216 4.88 1.10 4.96
N PHE A 217 3.54 1.21 4.95
CA PHE A 217 2.75 1.43 3.76
C PHE A 217 2.12 2.81 3.86
N THR A 218 2.37 3.67 2.87
CA THR A 218 1.91 5.06 2.87
C THR A 218 1.39 5.50 1.50
N MET A 219 0.80 6.68 1.46
CA MET A 219 0.27 7.31 0.25
C MET A 219 0.37 8.83 0.34
N LEU A 220 0.42 9.52 -0.79
CA LEU A 220 0.49 10.98 -0.87
C LEU A 220 -0.83 11.69 -0.55
N TYR A 221 -1.63 11.14 0.35
CA TYR A 221 -2.93 11.69 0.73
C TYR A 221 -2.78 13.04 1.44
N GLY A 222 -2.91 14.12 0.67
CA GLY A 222 -2.75 15.48 1.16
C GLY A 222 -1.30 15.97 1.28
N ASN A 223 -0.30 15.09 1.06
CA ASN A 223 1.11 15.43 1.03
C ASN A 223 1.63 15.54 -0.41
N ASN A 224 2.77 16.18 -0.59
CA ASN A 224 3.62 16.08 -1.78
C ASN A 224 4.84 15.19 -1.48
N PHE A 225 5.73 15.00 -2.45
CA PHE A 225 6.96 14.19 -2.25
C PHE A 225 7.88 14.79 -1.18
N GLU A 226 8.05 16.12 -1.13
CA GLU A 226 8.88 16.78 -0.12
C GLU A 226 8.36 16.54 1.30
N ASP A 227 7.06 16.72 1.53
CA ASP A 227 6.43 16.48 2.83
C ASP A 227 6.52 15.00 3.23
N MET A 228 6.36 14.09 2.27
CA MET A 228 6.52 12.66 2.51
C MET A 228 7.98 12.33 2.86
N GLY A 229 8.96 12.95 2.21
CA GLY A 229 10.37 12.80 2.55
C GLY A 229 10.68 13.16 4.01
N LYS A 230 10.09 14.24 4.52
CA LYS A 230 10.20 14.62 5.95
C LYS A 230 9.64 13.53 6.87
N LYS A 231 8.51 12.92 6.51
CA LYS A 231 7.90 11.82 7.28
C LYS A 231 8.75 10.54 7.22
N ILE A 232 9.31 10.22 6.06
CA ILE A 232 10.24 9.09 5.92
C ILE A 232 11.50 9.32 6.78
N ALA A 233 12.01 10.54 6.86
CA ALA A 233 13.12 10.86 7.76
C ALA A 233 12.77 10.59 9.24
N LEU A 234 11.55 10.93 9.69
CA LEU A 234 11.07 10.58 11.04
C LEU A 234 10.98 9.07 11.26
N TYR A 235 10.56 8.31 10.24
CA TYR A 235 10.57 6.85 10.30
C TYR A 235 11.99 6.30 10.45
N ARG A 236 12.96 6.79 9.66
CA ARG A 236 14.36 6.39 9.74
C ARG A 236 14.98 6.73 11.11
N GLN A 237 14.67 7.93 11.63
CA GLN A 237 15.05 8.32 12.99
C GLN A 237 14.44 7.36 14.03
N GLY A 238 13.15 7.05 13.91
CA GLY A 238 12.48 6.09 14.79
C GLY A 238 13.16 4.72 14.78
N ARG A 239 13.62 4.23 13.62
CA ARG A 239 14.40 2.98 13.55
C ARG A 239 15.67 3.04 14.37
N ALA A 240 16.45 4.12 14.25
CA ALA A 240 17.65 4.32 15.08
C ALA A 240 17.31 4.34 16.58
N GLU A 241 16.26 5.06 16.97
CA GLU A 241 15.78 5.13 18.35
C GLU A 241 15.36 3.76 18.90
N GLY A 242 14.82 2.88 18.05
CA GLY A 242 14.43 1.51 18.39
C GLY A 242 15.55 0.47 18.33
N GLY A 243 16.79 0.89 18.04
CA GLY A 243 17.95 0.00 17.91
C GLY A 243 17.99 -0.79 16.58
N HIS A 244 17.23 -0.38 15.60
CA HIS A 244 17.24 -0.96 14.25
C HIS A 244 18.14 -0.17 13.32
N ASP A 245 18.68 -0.82 12.27
CA ASP A 245 19.40 -0.11 11.22
C ASP A 245 18.49 0.93 10.55
N PRO A 246 18.84 2.23 10.57
CA PRO A 246 18.04 3.29 9.97
C PRO A 246 17.79 3.12 8.48
N GLN A 247 18.69 2.46 7.75
CA GLN A 247 18.58 2.22 6.32
C GLN A 247 17.78 0.96 5.99
N SER A 248 17.62 0.05 6.95
CA SER A 248 16.75 -1.12 6.77
C SER A 248 15.27 -0.76 6.89
N GLY A 249 14.39 -1.68 6.57
CA GLY A 249 12.95 -1.45 6.57
C GLY A 249 12.45 -0.84 5.27
N ILE A 250 11.33 -1.38 4.81
CA ILE A 250 10.73 -1.05 3.51
C ILE A 250 9.75 0.11 3.69
N VAL A 251 9.90 1.13 2.85
CA VAL A 251 8.94 2.22 2.68
C VAL A 251 8.18 1.96 1.39
N THR A 252 6.94 1.52 1.51
CA THR A 252 6.04 1.29 0.37
C THR A 252 5.17 2.50 0.14
N LEU A 253 5.26 3.11 -1.05
CA LEU A 253 4.42 4.22 -1.47
C LEU A 253 3.36 3.74 -2.48
N MET A 254 2.08 3.94 -2.17
CA MET A 254 0.99 3.68 -3.10
C MET A 254 0.85 4.84 -4.09
N LEU A 255 0.75 4.49 -5.37
CA LEU A 255 0.47 5.42 -6.47
C LEU A 255 -0.58 4.83 -7.42
N HIS A 256 -1.61 5.62 -7.78
CA HIS A 256 -2.51 5.26 -8.87
C HIS A 256 -1.71 5.17 -10.17
N THR A 257 -1.88 4.09 -10.91
CA THR A 257 -0.96 3.75 -11.99
C THR A 257 -1.68 3.36 -13.27
N LEU A 258 -1.38 4.08 -14.36
CA LEU A 258 -1.70 3.69 -15.72
C LEU A 258 -0.60 4.19 -16.65
N VAL A 259 0.19 3.26 -17.20
CA VAL A 259 1.34 3.56 -18.07
C VAL A 259 1.07 3.01 -19.46
N HIS A 260 1.27 3.82 -20.50
CA HIS A 260 1.08 3.43 -21.90
C HIS A 260 2.03 4.21 -22.79
N ASN A 261 2.18 3.85 -24.08
CA ASN A 261 3.02 4.62 -25.02
C ASN A 261 2.40 5.95 -25.44
N SER A 262 1.11 6.19 -25.16
CA SER A 262 0.39 7.39 -25.56
C SER A 262 -0.17 8.13 -24.33
N ARG A 263 0.34 9.35 -24.05
CA ARG A 263 -0.22 10.24 -23.02
C ARG A 263 -1.69 10.56 -23.26
N ASN A 264 -2.08 10.77 -24.52
CA ASN A 264 -3.46 11.10 -24.86
C ASN A 264 -4.41 9.95 -24.51
N LEU A 265 -4.02 8.70 -24.80
CA LEU A 265 -4.78 7.52 -24.43
C LEU A 265 -4.95 7.43 -22.91
N VAL A 266 -3.85 7.60 -22.16
CA VAL A 266 -3.89 7.57 -20.69
C VAL A 266 -4.85 8.65 -20.17
N HIS A 267 -4.73 9.91 -20.63
CA HIS A 267 -5.60 11.00 -20.20
C HIS A 267 -7.08 10.70 -20.48
N GLN A 268 -7.39 10.21 -21.67
CA GLN A 268 -8.77 9.84 -22.03
C GLN A 268 -9.31 8.69 -21.18
N ALA A 269 -8.47 7.67 -20.93
CA ALA A 269 -8.87 6.50 -20.17
C ALA A 269 -9.11 6.79 -18.69
N ILE A 270 -8.38 7.73 -18.08
CA ILE A 270 -8.50 8.04 -16.64
C ILE A 270 -9.52 9.12 -16.33
N GLU A 271 -9.89 10.00 -17.27
CA GLU A 271 -10.62 11.24 -16.97
C GLU A 271 -11.94 10.98 -16.23
N SER A 272 -12.83 10.21 -16.80
CA SER A 272 -14.12 9.90 -16.17
C SER A 272 -13.98 8.88 -15.03
N PRO A 273 -13.32 7.72 -15.21
CA PRO A 273 -13.22 6.72 -14.16
C PRO A 273 -12.53 7.22 -12.90
N PHE A 274 -11.44 7.96 -13.04
CA PHE A 274 -10.70 8.45 -11.89
C PHE A 274 -11.44 9.57 -11.13
N ARG A 275 -12.24 10.39 -11.84
CA ARG A 275 -13.13 11.35 -11.17
C ARG A 275 -14.20 10.64 -10.34
N GLU A 276 -14.84 9.60 -10.87
CA GLU A 276 -15.82 8.80 -10.12
C GLU A 276 -15.17 8.08 -8.93
N TYR A 277 -13.96 7.55 -9.11
CA TYR A 277 -13.19 6.95 -8.03
C TYR A 277 -12.89 7.95 -6.91
N ILE A 278 -12.41 9.17 -7.24
CA ILE A 278 -12.17 10.22 -6.24
C ILE A 278 -13.47 10.61 -5.55
N LYS A 279 -14.57 10.74 -6.29
CA LYS A 279 -15.88 11.07 -5.75
C LYS A 279 -16.36 10.03 -4.75
N SER A 280 -16.33 8.73 -5.09
CA SER A 280 -16.73 7.66 -4.17
C SER A 280 -15.85 7.60 -2.92
N SER A 281 -14.55 7.85 -3.07
CA SER A 281 -13.62 7.97 -1.95
C SER A 281 -13.91 9.20 -1.08
N LEU A 282 -14.22 10.35 -1.68
CA LEU A 282 -14.59 11.57 -0.95
C LEU A 282 -15.91 11.40 -0.19
N ASP A 283 -16.92 10.81 -0.80
CA ASP A 283 -18.22 10.57 -0.17
C ASP A 283 -18.07 9.68 1.06
N ALA A 284 -17.27 8.61 0.98
CA ALA A 284 -16.93 7.77 2.12
C ALA A 284 -16.20 8.55 3.24
N HIS A 285 -15.29 9.46 2.89
CA HIS A 285 -14.57 10.28 3.89
C HIS A 285 -15.43 11.40 4.46
N ILE A 286 -16.29 12.05 3.65
CA ILE A 286 -17.23 13.08 4.11
C ILE A 286 -18.23 12.47 5.10
N GLN A 287 -18.74 11.28 4.82
CA GLN A 287 -19.62 10.57 5.74
C GLN A 287 -18.98 10.38 7.13
N VAL A 288 -17.70 10.02 7.18
CA VAL A 288 -16.93 9.90 8.43
C VAL A 288 -16.68 11.27 9.10
N LEU A 289 -16.54 12.35 8.34
CA LEU A 289 -16.29 13.69 8.86
C LEU A 289 -17.57 14.36 9.37
N THR A 290 -18.70 14.20 8.68
CA THR A 290 -20.00 14.76 9.09
C THR A 290 -20.52 14.11 10.37
N GLU A 291 -20.20 12.86 10.62
CA GLU A 291 -20.47 12.19 11.89
C GLU A 291 -19.68 12.78 13.07
N ARG A 292 -18.61 13.54 12.81
CA ARG A 292 -17.77 14.21 13.84
C ARG A 292 -18.13 15.69 14.07
N SER A 293 -18.84 16.32 13.13
CA SER A 293 -19.21 17.74 13.24
C SER A 293 -20.68 17.88 13.61
N VAL A 294 -20.95 18.60 14.69
CA VAL A 294 -22.29 18.91 15.19
C VAL A 294 -23.03 19.95 14.32
N THR A 295 -22.40 20.45 13.26
CA THR A 295 -22.97 21.45 12.33
C THR A 295 -23.40 20.79 11.05
N ASN A 296 -24.72 20.69 10.85
CA ASN A 296 -25.43 20.15 9.69
C ASN A 296 -25.42 21.11 8.47
N GLU A 297 -24.46 21.98 8.31
CA GLU A 297 -24.32 22.76 7.06
C GLU A 297 -23.53 21.93 6.04
N GLY A 298 -24.28 21.19 5.24
CA GLY A 298 -23.73 20.33 4.19
C GLY A 298 -23.01 21.16 3.13
N VAL A 299 -21.84 20.68 2.70
CA VAL A 299 -21.08 21.20 1.54
C VAL A 299 -22.01 21.17 0.32
N SER A 300 -22.21 22.30 -0.35
CA SER A 300 -23.08 22.40 -1.52
C SER A 300 -22.51 21.57 -2.70
N ASP A 301 -23.38 21.12 -3.62
CA ASP A 301 -22.95 20.36 -4.79
C ASP A 301 -21.92 21.10 -5.66
N ARG A 302 -22.00 22.45 -5.70
CA ARG A 302 -21.03 23.29 -6.38
C ARG A 302 -19.65 23.26 -5.72
N GLU A 303 -19.60 23.23 -4.38
CA GLU A 303 -18.36 23.11 -3.62
C GLU A 303 -17.76 21.72 -3.75
N LYS A 304 -18.59 20.67 -3.69
CA LYS A 304 -18.16 19.28 -3.95
C LYS A 304 -17.53 19.15 -5.34
N ALA A 305 -18.14 19.74 -6.38
CA ALA A 305 -17.61 19.71 -7.73
C ALA A 305 -16.24 20.41 -7.83
N LYS A 306 -16.06 21.56 -7.14
CA LYS A 306 -14.76 22.25 -7.10
C LYS A 306 -13.69 21.45 -6.37
N ILE A 307 -14.05 20.82 -5.24
CA ILE A 307 -13.14 19.96 -4.46
C ILE A 307 -12.71 18.77 -5.31
N LEU A 308 -13.65 18.15 -6.03
CA LEU A 308 -13.39 17.02 -6.92
C LEU A 308 -12.43 17.42 -8.05
N ASP A 309 -12.69 18.58 -8.71
CA ASP A 309 -11.83 19.04 -9.79
C ASP A 309 -10.41 19.36 -9.30
N TYR A 310 -10.30 20.06 -8.18
CA TYR A 310 -9.00 20.33 -7.55
C TYR A 310 -8.26 19.03 -7.18
N ALA A 311 -8.96 18.06 -6.57
CA ALA A 311 -8.39 16.78 -6.22
C ALA A 311 -7.90 16.02 -7.46
N TYR A 312 -8.71 15.95 -8.51
CA TYR A 312 -8.34 15.31 -9.78
C TYR A 312 -7.08 15.93 -10.38
N GLN A 313 -7.06 17.27 -10.56
CA GLN A 313 -5.91 17.97 -11.14
C GLN A 313 -4.63 17.77 -10.32
N ARG A 314 -4.77 17.76 -8.99
CA ARG A 314 -3.65 17.53 -8.10
C ARG A 314 -3.11 16.12 -8.22
N TYR A 315 -3.97 15.09 -8.16
CA TYR A 315 -3.56 13.70 -8.28
C TYR A 315 -2.85 13.42 -9.61
N VAL A 316 -3.44 13.86 -10.71
CA VAL A 316 -2.87 13.66 -12.06
C VAL A 316 -1.49 14.29 -12.18
N LYS A 317 -1.24 15.43 -11.52
CA LYS A 317 0.03 16.16 -11.64
C LYS A 317 1.10 15.71 -10.65
N THR A 318 0.74 15.22 -9.47
CA THR A 318 1.71 15.13 -8.35
C THR A 318 1.67 13.84 -7.55
N ALA A 319 0.68 12.97 -7.77
CA ALA A 319 0.45 11.84 -6.86
C ALA A 319 0.04 10.54 -7.58
N ALA A 320 0.32 10.43 -8.88
CA ALA A 320 -0.01 9.26 -9.68
C ALA A 320 1.08 8.99 -10.74
N MET A 321 1.18 7.76 -11.18
CA MET A 321 2.00 7.36 -12.33
C MET A 321 1.10 7.22 -13.57
N PHE A 322 0.72 8.37 -14.16
CA PHE A 322 -0.10 8.45 -15.36
C PHE A 322 0.71 9.02 -16.53
N GLY A 323 0.84 8.27 -17.60
CA GLY A 323 1.53 8.72 -18.80
C GLY A 323 2.35 7.65 -19.49
N THR A 324 3.48 8.07 -20.08
CA THR A 324 4.42 7.16 -20.72
C THR A 324 5.39 6.52 -19.70
N VAL A 325 6.16 5.52 -20.13
CA VAL A 325 7.23 4.93 -19.31
C VAL A 325 8.21 6.01 -18.83
N ASP A 326 8.56 6.98 -19.68
CA ASP A 326 9.44 8.09 -19.28
C ASP A 326 8.80 9.04 -18.26
N ASP A 327 7.47 9.24 -18.30
CA ASP A 327 6.76 10.01 -17.29
C ASP A 327 6.74 9.26 -15.96
N ALA A 328 6.45 7.96 -15.99
CA ALA A 328 6.46 7.11 -14.80
C ALA A 328 7.86 7.04 -14.16
N ARG A 329 8.93 6.94 -14.97
CA ARG A 329 10.32 6.97 -14.46
C ARG A 329 10.63 8.22 -13.65
N LYS A 330 10.16 9.40 -14.06
CA LYS A 330 10.37 10.63 -13.29
C LYS A 330 9.74 10.54 -11.91
N VAL A 331 8.51 10.00 -11.83
CA VAL A 331 7.81 9.81 -10.55
C VAL A 331 8.54 8.79 -9.67
N VAL A 332 9.03 7.69 -10.26
CA VAL A 332 9.83 6.68 -9.55
C VAL A 332 11.13 7.29 -9.02
N ASP A 333 11.84 8.07 -9.84
CA ASP A 333 13.10 8.71 -9.45
C ASP A 333 12.88 9.73 -8.31
N GLU A 334 11.77 10.49 -8.32
CA GLU A 334 11.37 11.36 -7.19
C GLU A 334 11.07 10.54 -5.92
N ALA A 335 10.38 9.40 -6.05
CA ALA A 335 10.10 8.52 -4.93
C ALA A 335 11.38 7.94 -4.31
N ILE A 336 12.33 7.50 -5.14
CA ILE A 336 13.66 7.03 -4.70
C ILE A 336 14.40 8.14 -3.96
N ALA A 337 14.38 9.37 -4.48
CA ALA A 337 15.09 10.51 -3.90
C ALA A 337 14.64 10.84 -2.48
N ILE A 338 13.38 10.56 -2.12
CA ILE A 338 12.85 10.77 -0.77
C ILE A 338 12.95 9.53 0.14
N GLY A 339 13.52 8.42 -0.35
CA GLY A 339 13.77 7.22 0.45
C GLY A 339 12.69 6.14 0.38
N VAL A 340 11.84 6.16 -0.66
CA VAL A 340 10.91 5.05 -0.98
C VAL A 340 11.70 3.85 -1.51
N ASN A 341 11.35 2.66 -1.06
CA ASN A 341 11.99 1.41 -1.47
C ASN A 341 11.06 0.53 -2.32
N GLU A 342 9.76 0.78 -2.27
CA GLU A 342 8.77 0.01 -3.02
C GLU A 342 7.62 0.90 -3.46
N ILE A 343 7.18 0.76 -4.72
CA ILE A 343 5.97 1.39 -5.23
C ILE A 343 4.87 0.34 -5.34
N ALA A 344 3.75 0.56 -4.65
CA ALA A 344 2.54 -0.21 -4.81
C ALA A 344 1.64 0.44 -5.88
N CYS A 345 1.62 -0.16 -7.06
CA CYS A 345 0.86 0.31 -8.21
C CYS A 345 -0.62 -0.04 -8.04
N LEU A 346 -1.47 0.95 -7.78
CA LEU A 346 -2.91 0.80 -7.74
C LEU A 346 -3.46 0.85 -9.17
N VAL A 347 -4.05 -0.26 -9.64
CA VAL A 347 -4.44 -0.44 -11.05
C VAL A 347 -5.95 -0.58 -11.29
N ASP A 348 -6.76 -0.77 -10.24
CA ASP A 348 -8.20 -1.04 -10.33
C ASP A 348 -9.07 0.13 -9.81
N PHE A 349 -8.86 1.32 -10.36
CA PHE A 349 -9.57 2.55 -9.99
C PHE A 349 -10.61 3.01 -11.03
N GLY A 350 -11.24 2.06 -11.75
CA GLY A 350 -12.37 2.31 -12.65
C GLY A 350 -12.02 2.37 -14.12
N VAL A 351 -10.76 2.30 -14.51
CA VAL A 351 -10.34 2.21 -15.92
C VAL A 351 -10.78 0.88 -16.52
N ASP A 352 -11.11 0.90 -17.82
CA ASP A 352 -11.48 -0.33 -18.54
C ASP A 352 -10.39 -1.41 -18.41
N TYR A 353 -10.80 -2.63 -18.09
CA TYR A 353 -9.89 -3.74 -17.83
C TYR A 353 -9.03 -4.12 -19.04
N THR A 354 -9.52 -3.86 -20.27
CA THR A 354 -8.71 -4.06 -21.48
C THR A 354 -7.56 -3.09 -21.52
N VAL A 355 -7.83 -1.82 -21.26
CA VAL A 355 -6.79 -0.77 -21.21
C VAL A 355 -5.79 -1.03 -20.09
N VAL A 356 -6.26 -1.46 -18.90
CA VAL A 356 -5.34 -1.83 -17.81
C VAL A 356 -4.47 -3.01 -18.21
N LYS A 357 -5.02 -4.05 -18.83
CA LYS A 357 -4.23 -5.21 -19.30
C LYS A 357 -3.21 -4.83 -20.37
N GLU A 358 -3.57 -3.95 -21.31
CA GLU A 358 -2.64 -3.41 -22.30
C GLU A 358 -1.51 -2.61 -21.65
N SER A 359 -1.78 -1.90 -20.55
CA SER A 359 -0.78 -1.13 -19.81
C SER A 359 0.27 -1.98 -19.09
N LEU A 360 -0.01 -3.26 -18.84
CA LEU A 360 0.87 -4.13 -18.07
C LEU A 360 2.25 -4.34 -18.72
N SER A 361 2.31 -4.41 -20.06
CA SER A 361 3.57 -4.54 -20.78
C SER A 361 4.47 -3.31 -20.59
N TYR A 362 3.90 -2.12 -20.49
CA TYR A 362 4.63 -0.89 -20.21
C TYR A 362 5.05 -0.79 -18.74
N LEU A 363 4.30 -1.38 -17.83
CA LEU A 363 4.74 -1.54 -16.43
C LEU A 363 5.91 -2.51 -16.32
N GLU A 364 5.89 -3.62 -17.06
CA GLU A 364 7.01 -4.57 -17.13
C GLU A 364 8.25 -3.88 -17.70
N GLU A 365 8.11 -3.08 -18.76
CA GLU A 365 9.19 -2.24 -19.32
C GLU A 365 9.72 -1.29 -18.25
N LEU A 366 8.85 -0.54 -17.53
CA LEU A 366 9.25 0.36 -16.46
C LEU A 366 10.07 -0.37 -15.39
N ILE A 367 9.60 -1.52 -14.92
CA ILE A 367 10.27 -2.33 -13.90
C ILE A 367 11.65 -2.77 -14.36
N SER A 368 11.81 -3.15 -15.63
CA SER A 368 13.08 -3.60 -16.19
C SER A 368 14.20 -2.56 -16.10
N HIS A 369 13.88 -1.26 -16.06
CA HIS A 369 14.85 -0.19 -15.86
C HIS A 369 15.45 -0.14 -14.44
N TYR A 370 14.82 -0.80 -13.47
CA TYR A 370 15.20 -0.77 -12.06
C TYR A 370 15.61 -2.14 -11.51
N LEU A 371 15.40 -3.21 -12.27
CA LEU A 371 15.93 -4.53 -11.93
C LEU A 371 17.43 -4.58 -12.17
N PRO A 372 18.20 -5.39 -11.40
CA PRO A 372 19.60 -5.63 -11.72
C PRO A 372 19.71 -6.22 -13.11
N ALA A 373 20.76 -5.86 -13.83
CA ALA A 373 21.12 -6.56 -15.05
C ALA A 373 21.26 -8.06 -14.70
N VAL A 374 20.56 -8.90 -15.44
CA VAL A 374 20.76 -10.35 -15.32
C VAL A 374 22.06 -10.64 -16.06
N ASP A 375 23.12 -10.99 -15.31
CA ASP A 375 24.38 -11.47 -15.86
C ASP A 375 24.21 -12.84 -16.54
#